data_857b92ea2b04bd7d35fa9ea52ac9b3d9
#
_entry.id   857b92ea2b04bd7d35fa9ea52ac9b3d9
#
_cell.length_a   1.000
_cell.length_b   1.000
_cell.length_c   1.000
_cell.angle_alpha   90.00
_cell.angle_beta   90.00
_cell.angle_gamma   90.00
#
_symmetry.space_group_name_H-M   'P 1'
#
loop_
_entity.id
_entity.type
_entity.pdbx_description
1 polymer ?
#
loop_
_entity_poly.entity_id
_entity_poly.type
_entity_poly.pdbx_seq_one_letter_code
_entity_poly.pdbx_strand_id
1 'polypeptide(L)'
;INCAFENMNYVESLNLISPIGLGDEIDSSYLENFITADSRKELKNELEKLYFNSEILTRDLINEVLKYKRIDGVSNSLNLIKDEILASGKQKINLKEKINKISIPVTVIWGKEDSIIPFDHSKNLNENINIKIIDQCGHMGHTEHPNEVNEIIISGESQPALKFYVDQNYS
;
A
#
# COMPACT_ATOMS: atom_id res chain seq x y z
N ILE A 1 4.87 -3.02 -8.33
CA ILE A 1 5.75 -2.17 -9.16
C ILE A 1 6.65 -3.07 -10.03
N ASN A 2 7.49 -3.95 -9.45
CA ASN A 2 8.41 -4.80 -10.22
C ASN A 2 7.70 -5.63 -11.29
N CYS A 3 6.61 -6.31 -10.93
CA CYS A 3 5.85 -7.12 -11.88
C CYS A 3 5.32 -6.29 -13.06
N ALA A 4 4.75 -5.12 -12.79
CA ALA A 4 4.26 -4.22 -13.83
C ALA A 4 5.39 -3.66 -14.70
N PHE A 5 6.53 -3.29 -14.10
CA PHE A 5 7.69 -2.79 -14.82
C PHE A 5 8.29 -3.82 -15.80
N GLU A 6 8.32 -5.09 -15.39
CA GLU A 6 8.86 -6.18 -16.22
C GLU A 6 7.87 -6.69 -17.26
N ASN A 7 6.57 -6.40 -17.10
CA ASN A 7 5.49 -6.94 -17.92
C ASN A 7 4.54 -5.88 -18.48
N MET A 8 5.03 -4.68 -18.81
CA MET A 8 4.20 -3.56 -19.28
C MET A 8 3.30 -3.89 -20.48
N ASN A 9 3.66 -4.87 -21.30
CA ASN A 9 2.85 -5.33 -22.44
C ASN A 9 1.61 -6.14 -22.03
N TYR A 10 1.54 -6.58 -20.77
CA TYR A 10 0.45 -7.42 -20.24
C TYR A 10 -0.31 -6.75 -19.11
N VAL A 11 0.14 -5.58 -18.65
CA VAL A 11 -0.47 -4.82 -17.55
C VAL A 11 -1.07 -3.56 -18.12
N GLU A 12 -2.37 -3.38 -18.02
CA GLU A 12 -3.09 -2.23 -18.56
C GLU A 12 -2.98 -0.99 -17.65
N SER A 13 -3.00 -1.19 -16.35
CA SER A 13 -2.84 -0.10 -15.35
C SER A 13 -2.24 -0.61 -14.05
N LEU A 14 -1.73 0.30 -13.21
CA LEU A 14 -1.16 -0.01 -11.91
C LEU A 14 -1.77 0.92 -10.85
N ASN A 15 -2.54 0.35 -9.92
CA ASN A 15 -3.07 1.06 -8.77
C ASN A 15 -2.34 0.61 -7.50
N LEU A 16 -1.78 1.56 -6.76
CA LEU A 16 -0.99 1.32 -5.56
C LEU A 16 -1.63 2.04 -4.37
N ILE A 17 -1.84 1.35 -3.27
CA ILE A 17 -2.39 1.90 -2.03
C ILE A 17 -1.32 1.82 -0.95
N SER A 18 -0.88 2.96 -0.43
CA SER A 18 0.18 3.07 0.61
C SER A 18 1.40 2.18 0.32
N PRO A 19 2.03 2.28 -0.88
CA PRO A 19 3.01 1.31 -1.32
C PRO A 19 4.35 1.43 -0.59
N ILE A 20 4.96 0.28 -0.30
CA ILE A 20 6.37 0.19 0.10
C ILE A 20 7.28 0.44 -1.12
N GLY A 21 8.50 0.94 -0.88
CA GLY A 21 9.54 1.06 -1.88
C GLY A 21 9.60 2.40 -2.61
N LEU A 22 8.88 3.42 -2.16
CA LEU A 22 8.94 4.77 -2.73
C LEU A 22 9.72 5.77 -1.87
N GLY A 23 10.23 5.34 -0.74
CA GLY A 23 11.08 6.11 0.18
C GLY A 23 11.69 5.21 1.23
N ASP A 24 12.47 5.79 2.14
CA ASP A 24 13.23 5.04 3.14
C ASP A 24 12.46 4.84 4.45
N GLU A 25 11.61 5.78 4.82
CA GLU A 25 10.94 5.81 6.11
C GLU A 25 9.84 4.74 6.20
N ILE A 26 9.80 4.08 7.35
CA ILE A 26 8.78 3.12 7.74
C ILE A 26 8.78 2.97 9.27
N ASP A 27 7.63 2.80 9.89
CA ASP A 27 7.57 2.40 11.31
C ASP A 27 8.04 0.95 11.47
N SER A 28 9.36 0.77 11.58
CA SER A 28 9.97 -0.56 11.79
C SER A 28 9.52 -1.18 13.13
N SER A 29 9.20 -0.34 14.13
CA SER A 29 8.73 -0.81 15.43
C SER A 29 7.34 -1.46 15.33
N TYR A 30 6.48 -0.95 14.45
CA TYR A 30 5.20 -1.59 14.14
C TYR A 30 5.38 -3.04 13.68
N LEU A 31 6.29 -3.27 12.73
CA LEU A 31 6.52 -4.62 12.19
C LEU A 31 7.03 -5.58 13.26
N GLU A 32 7.99 -5.14 14.07
CA GLU A 32 8.54 -5.94 15.16
C GLU A 32 7.49 -6.28 16.22
N ASN A 33 6.77 -5.26 16.69
CA ASN A 33 5.74 -5.41 17.70
C ASN A 33 4.53 -6.22 17.20
N PHE A 34 4.11 -6.01 15.94
CA PHE A 34 3.05 -6.81 15.34
C PHE A 34 3.43 -8.30 15.30
N ILE A 35 4.68 -8.63 14.93
CA ILE A 35 5.14 -10.02 14.84
C ILE A 35 5.19 -10.66 16.24
N THR A 36 5.63 -9.93 17.26
CA THR A 36 5.80 -10.45 18.62
C THR A 36 4.54 -10.41 19.47
N ALA A 37 3.52 -9.62 19.13
CA ALA A 37 2.28 -9.49 19.88
C ALA A 37 1.54 -10.83 19.98
N ASP A 38 1.40 -11.36 21.20
CA ASP A 38 0.74 -12.64 21.49
C ASP A 38 -0.61 -12.49 22.20
N SER A 39 -0.85 -11.33 22.78
CA SER A 39 -2.11 -11.01 23.44
C SER A 39 -3.01 -10.11 22.57
N ARG A 40 -4.32 -10.19 22.83
CA ARG A 40 -5.29 -9.30 22.18
C ARG A 40 -5.00 -7.83 22.43
N LYS A 41 -4.51 -7.47 23.61
CA LYS A 41 -4.20 -6.08 23.96
C LYS A 41 -3.00 -5.56 23.18
N GLU A 42 -1.93 -6.33 23.14
CA GLU A 42 -0.73 -5.98 22.37
C GLU A 42 -1.06 -5.84 20.88
N LEU A 43 -1.72 -6.84 20.31
CA LEU A 43 -2.10 -6.83 18.91
C LEU A 43 -3.02 -5.65 18.57
N LYS A 44 -3.99 -5.32 19.44
CA LYS A 44 -4.86 -4.16 19.25
C LYS A 44 -4.06 -2.87 19.15
N ASN A 45 -3.09 -2.64 20.05
CA ASN A 45 -2.27 -1.45 20.06
C ASN A 45 -1.48 -1.28 18.76
N GLU A 46 -1.00 -2.36 18.17
CA GLU A 46 -0.29 -2.29 16.89
C GLU A 46 -1.26 -2.10 15.71
N LEU A 47 -2.39 -2.80 15.71
CA LEU A 47 -3.40 -2.64 14.65
C LEU A 47 -4.00 -1.23 14.62
N GLU A 48 -4.13 -0.56 15.76
CA GLU A 48 -4.62 0.84 15.82
C GLU A 48 -3.75 1.80 15.02
N LYS A 49 -2.45 1.55 14.89
CA LYS A 49 -1.53 2.38 14.10
C LYS A 49 -1.82 2.35 12.60
N LEU A 50 -2.52 1.33 12.11
CA LEU A 50 -2.87 1.19 10.71
C LEU A 50 -4.00 2.15 10.27
N TYR A 51 -4.76 2.69 11.21
CA TYR A 51 -6.00 3.41 10.95
C TYR A 51 -5.94 4.82 11.56
N PHE A 52 -6.50 5.77 10.85
CA PHE A 52 -6.84 7.08 11.40
C PHE A 52 -7.99 6.95 12.40
N ASN A 53 -9.05 6.22 12.01
CA ASN A 53 -10.16 5.90 12.89
C ASN A 53 -10.08 4.46 13.42
N SER A 54 -9.59 4.31 14.64
CA SER A 54 -9.45 2.99 15.29
C SER A 54 -10.78 2.30 15.65
N GLU A 55 -11.93 2.99 15.53
CA GLU A 55 -13.25 2.38 15.76
C GLU A 55 -13.59 1.26 14.75
N ILE A 56 -12.91 1.25 13.60
CA ILE A 56 -12.99 0.17 12.60
C ILE A 56 -12.51 -1.17 13.17
N LEU A 57 -11.61 -1.14 14.17
CA LEU A 57 -11.06 -2.34 14.77
C LEU A 57 -12.05 -3.02 15.70
N THR A 58 -12.83 -3.94 15.15
CA THR A 58 -13.70 -4.77 15.94
C THR A 58 -12.91 -5.83 16.74
N ARG A 59 -13.51 -6.28 17.85
CA ARG A 59 -12.95 -7.39 18.65
C ARG A 59 -12.78 -8.67 17.83
N ASP A 60 -13.68 -8.92 16.88
CA ASP A 60 -13.64 -10.10 16.03
C ASP A 60 -12.49 -10.03 15.03
N LEU A 61 -12.24 -8.88 14.41
CA LEU A 61 -11.10 -8.67 13.53
C LEU A 61 -9.77 -8.94 14.27
N ILE A 62 -9.61 -8.37 15.48
CA ILE A 62 -8.41 -8.61 16.30
C ILE A 62 -8.25 -10.10 16.63
N ASN A 63 -9.35 -10.80 16.96
CA ASN A 63 -9.31 -12.23 17.23
C ASN A 63 -8.92 -13.05 15.99
N GLU A 64 -9.43 -12.69 14.81
CA GLU A 64 -9.09 -13.41 13.57
C GLU A 64 -7.61 -13.22 13.20
N VAL A 65 -7.07 -12.00 13.34
CA VAL A 65 -5.64 -11.75 13.12
C VAL A 65 -4.80 -12.54 14.12
N LEU A 66 -5.22 -12.59 15.41
CA LEU A 66 -4.50 -13.35 16.43
C LEU A 66 -4.53 -14.87 16.15
N LYS A 67 -5.65 -15.41 15.67
CA LYS A 67 -5.75 -16.82 15.25
C LYS A 67 -4.81 -17.08 14.06
N TYR A 68 -4.81 -16.23 13.06
CA TYR A 68 -3.92 -16.35 11.90
C TYR A 68 -2.44 -16.36 12.32
N LYS A 69 -2.04 -15.48 13.21
CA LYS A 69 -0.65 -15.42 13.72
C LYS A 69 -0.21 -16.71 14.44
N ARG A 70 -1.18 -17.45 15.02
CA ARG A 70 -0.92 -18.72 15.74
C ARG A 70 -0.86 -19.95 14.84
N ILE A 71 -1.12 -19.79 13.54
CA ILE A 71 -0.93 -20.87 12.57
C ILE A 71 0.57 -21.18 12.47
N ASP A 72 0.88 -22.46 12.46
CA ASP A 72 2.26 -22.94 12.42
C ASP A 72 3.00 -22.40 11.18
N GLY A 73 4.21 -21.88 11.40
CA GLY A 73 5.02 -21.26 10.36
C GLY A 73 4.73 -19.78 10.05
N VAL A 74 3.58 -19.21 10.45
CA VAL A 74 3.23 -17.82 10.13
C VAL A 74 4.22 -16.83 10.76
N SER A 75 4.56 -17.00 12.04
CA SER A 75 5.54 -16.11 12.70
C SER A 75 6.90 -16.12 12.01
N ASN A 76 7.36 -17.30 11.57
CA ASN A 76 8.60 -17.42 10.81
C ASN A 76 8.51 -16.71 9.45
N SER A 77 7.41 -16.89 8.72
CA SER A 77 7.18 -16.22 7.44
C SER A 77 7.13 -14.70 7.57
N LEU A 78 6.47 -14.18 8.61
CA LEU A 78 6.43 -12.75 8.89
C LEU A 78 7.82 -12.18 9.20
N ASN A 79 8.67 -12.91 9.95
CA ASN A 79 10.05 -12.51 10.19
C ASN A 79 10.87 -12.48 8.90
N LEU A 80 10.76 -13.49 8.04
CA LEU A 80 11.44 -13.52 6.75
C LEU A 80 11.02 -12.34 5.86
N ILE A 81 9.72 -12.02 5.81
CA ILE A 81 9.22 -10.85 5.07
C ILE A 81 9.81 -9.57 5.65
N LYS A 82 9.77 -9.39 6.98
CA LYS A 82 10.36 -8.23 7.66
C LYS A 82 11.84 -8.05 7.28
N ASP A 83 12.62 -9.12 7.33
CA ASP A 83 14.06 -9.09 7.04
C ASP A 83 14.33 -8.76 5.55
N GLU A 84 13.42 -9.09 4.64
CA GLU A 84 13.51 -8.69 3.23
C GLU A 84 13.14 -7.23 2.98
N ILE A 85 12.23 -6.66 3.76
CA ILE A 85 11.75 -5.29 3.54
C ILE A 85 12.50 -4.25 4.37
N LEU A 86 13.16 -4.63 5.47
CA LEU A 86 13.86 -3.72 6.39
C LEU A 86 15.37 -3.92 6.37
N ALA A 87 16.11 -2.81 6.44
CA ALA A 87 17.52 -2.76 6.78
C ALA A 87 17.79 -1.55 7.67
N SER A 88 18.36 -1.78 8.86
CA SER A 88 18.70 -0.70 9.82
C SER A 88 17.53 0.23 10.15
N GLY A 89 16.32 -0.34 10.30
CA GLY A 89 15.11 0.42 10.63
C GLY A 89 14.47 1.20 9.47
N LYS A 90 14.97 1.01 8.24
CA LYS A 90 14.48 1.66 7.01
C LYS A 90 14.03 0.63 5.99
N GLN A 91 13.26 1.08 5.00
CA GLN A 91 12.94 0.27 3.83
C GLN A 91 14.21 -0.10 3.07
N LYS A 92 14.38 -1.39 2.82
CA LYS A 92 15.51 -1.96 2.04
C LYS A 92 15.27 -1.83 0.53
N ILE A 93 14.00 -1.77 0.12
CA ILE A 93 13.57 -1.75 -1.27
C ILE A 93 13.36 -0.31 -1.71
N ASN A 94 13.99 0.07 -2.85
CA ASN A 94 13.74 1.35 -3.51
C ASN A 94 13.32 1.11 -4.96
N LEU A 95 12.09 1.46 -5.28
CA LEU A 95 11.46 1.26 -6.58
C LEU A 95 11.11 2.59 -7.28
N LYS A 96 11.57 3.72 -6.73
CA LYS A 96 11.23 5.05 -7.23
C LYS A 96 11.67 5.28 -8.67
N GLU A 97 12.84 4.80 -9.04
CA GLU A 97 13.28 4.88 -10.43
C GLU A 97 12.47 3.99 -11.37
N LYS A 98 12.07 2.80 -10.89
CA LYS A 98 11.27 1.88 -11.72
C LYS A 98 9.87 2.43 -11.97
N ILE A 99 9.17 2.89 -10.94
CA ILE A 99 7.83 3.45 -11.10
C ILE A 99 7.83 4.66 -12.04
N ASN A 100 8.85 5.50 -11.97
CA ASN A 100 9.00 6.65 -12.85
C ASN A 100 9.29 6.28 -14.33
N LYS A 101 9.69 5.05 -14.61
CA LYS A 101 9.93 4.52 -15.97
C LYS A 101 8.74 3.71 -16.51
N ILE A 102 7.71 3.50 -15.71
CA ILE A 102 6.50 2.79 -16.14
C ILE A 102 5.73 3.67 -17.14
N SER A 103 5.41 3.11 -18.31
CA SER A 103 4.70 3.79 -19.39
C SER A 103 3.19 3.56 -19.41
N ILE A 104 2.69 2.60 -18.63
CA ILE A 104 1.25 2.39 -18.43
C ILE A 104 0.70 3.38 -17.40
N PRO A 105 -0.62 3.61 -17.35
CA PRO A 105 -1.26 4.42 -16.31
C PRO A 105 -0.92 3.94 -14.90
N VAL A 106 -0.48 4.86 -14.04
CA VAL A 106 -0.19 4.58 -12.63
C VAL A 106 -0.98 5.53 -11.75
N THR A 107 -1.70 4.98 -10.78
CA THR A 107 -2.34 5.73 -9.70
C THR A 107 -1.75 5.31 -8.36
N VAL A 108 -1.36 6.28 -7.55
CA VAL A 108 -0.87 6.09 -6.19
C VAL A 108 -1.87 6.74 -5.23
N ILE A 109 -2.46 5.94 -4.36
CA ILE A 109 -3.44 6.37 -3.37
C ILE A 109 -2.78 6.29 -1.99
N TRP A 110 -2.90 7.34 -1.18
CA TRP A 110 -2.28 7.36 0.14
C TRP A 110 -3.14 8.06 1.17
N GLY A 111 -3.20 7.51 2.38
CA GLY A 111 -3.75 8.21 3.53
C GLY A 111 -2.80 9.30 4.01
N LYS A 112 -3.32 10.48 4.28
CA LYS A 112 -2.53 11.63 4.74
C LYS A 112 -1.95 11.41 6.14
N GLU A 113 -2.67 10.68 6.97
CA GLU A 113 -2.32 10.35 8.34
C GLU A 113 -1.70 8.95 8.48
N ASP A 114 -1.14 8.40 7.38
CA ASP A 114 -0.42 7.13 7.40
C ASP A 114 0.80 7.22 8.32
N SER A 115 0.71 6.56 9.47
CA SER A 115 1.76 6.52 10.48
C SER A 115 2.75 5.36 10.28
N ILE A 116 2.50 4.47 9.32
CA ILE A 116 3.38 3.34 9.00
C ILE A 116 4.38 3.72 7.91
N ILE A 117 3.89 4.26 6.80
CA ILE A 117 4.70 4.72 5.67
C ILE A 117 4.22 6.13 5.29
N PRO A 118 5.05 7.17 5.46
CA PRO A 118 4.64 8.55 5.18
C PRO A 118 4.20 8.75 3.73
N PHE A 119 3.07 9.44 3.51
CA PHE A 119 2.60 9.80 2.17
C PHE A 119 3.58 10.71 1.42
N ASP A 120 4.51 11.35 2.12
CA ASP A 120 5.60 12.15 1.56
C ASP A 120 6.47 11.36 0.57
N HIS A 121 6.45 10.03 0.62
CA HIS A 121 7.09 9.17 -0.37
C HIS A 121 6.50 9.32 -1.77
N SER A 122 5.27 9.78 -1.90
CA SER A 122 4.65 10.10 -3.19
C SER A 122 5.20 11.37 -3.83
N LYS A 123 5.90 12.22 -3.06
CA LYS A 123 6.52 13.43 -3.58
C LYS A 123 7.67 13.11 -4.53
N ASN A 124 7.81 13.95 -5.57
CA ASN A 124 8.85 13.78 -6.60
C ASN A 124 8.74 12.48 -7.42
N LEU A 125 7.55 11.95 -7.58
CA LEU A 125 7.23 11.02 -8.66
C LEU A 125 6.98 11.82 -9.96
N ASN A 126 7.06 11.14 -11.11
CA ASN A 126 6.84 11.78 -12.40
C ASN A 126 5.41 12.32 -12.52
N GLU A 127 5.24 13.39 -13.27
CA GLU A 127 3.97 14.10 -13.49
C GLU A 127 2.87 13.23 -14.14
N ASN A 128 3.25 12.15 -14.83
CA ASN A 128 2.33 11.20 -15.43
C ASN A 128 1.73 10.22 -14.41
N ILE A 129 2.22 10.21 -13.17
CA ILE A 129 1.68 9.38 -12.09
C ILE A 129 0.56 10.15 -11.38
N ASN A 130 -0.63 9.57 -11.38
CA ASN A 130 -1.78 10.15 -10.70
C ASN A 130 -1.68 9.91 -9.19
N ILE A 131 -1.49 10.97 -8.40
CA ILE A 131 -1.37 10.88 -6.94
C ILE A 131 -2.66 11.35 -6.29
N LYS A 132 -3.23 10.53 -5.42
CA LYS A 132 -4.44 10.81 -4.64
C LYS A 132 -4.14 10.67 -3.16
N ILE A 133 -4.26 11.77 -2.43
CA ILE A 133 -4.11 11.81 -0.97
C ILE A 133 -5.49 11.95 -0.35
N ILE A 134 -5.82 11.04 0.56
CA ILE A 134 -7.10 11.01 1.26
C ILE A 134 -6.89 11.56 2.66
N ASP A 135 -7.64 12.61 3.01
CA ASP A 135 -7.64 13.19 4.36
C ASP A 135 -8.34 12.25 5.36
N GLN A 136 -7.96 12.32 6.64
CA GLN A 136 -8.49 11.48 7.71
C GLN A 136 -8.39 9.98 7.40
N CYS A 137 -7.28 9.56 6.83
CA CYS A 137 -7.02 8.22 6.37
C CYS A 137 -5.62 7.76 6.78
N GLY A 138 -5.53 6.61 7.40
CA GLY A 138 -4.28 5.95 7.78
C GLY A 138 -3.70 5.08 6.65
N HIS A 139 -2.98 4.03 7.05
CA HIS A 139 -2.33 3.09 6.12
C HIS A 139 -3.32 2.20 5.36
N MET A 140 -4.48 1.94 5.94
CA MET A 140 -5.50 1.02 5.39
C MET A 140 -6.62 1.75 4.64
N GLY A 141 -6.26 2.66 3.72
CA GLY A 141 -7.21 3.52 3.00
C GLY A 141 -8.35 2.77 2.33
N HIS A 142 -8.10 1.59 1.78
CA HIS A 142 -9.14 0.74 1.18
C HIS A 142 -10.17 0.20 2.20
N THR A 143 -9.84 0.21 3.48
CA THR A 143 -10.74 -0.21 4.57
C THR A 143 -11.43 1.00 5.20
N GLU A 144 -10.74 2.13 5.34
CA GLU A 144 -11.29 3.35 5.94
C GLU A 144 -12.20 4.12 4.96
N HIS A 145 -11.80 4.19 3.69
CA HIS A 145 -12.47 4.95 2.63
C HIS A 145 -12.77 4.08 1.39
N PRO A 146 -13.47 2.92 1.53
CA PRO A 146 -13.62 1.95 0.43
C PRO A 146 -14.30 2.54 -0.81
N ASN A 147 -15.30 3.38 -0.64
CA ASN A 147 -16.01 3.99 -1.77
C ASN A 147 -15.10 4.94 -2.55
N GLU A 148 -14.38 5.83 -1.86
CA GLU A 148 -13.47 6.78 -2.49
C GLU A 148 -12.32 6.09 -3.19
N VAL A 149 -11.70 5.08 -2.56
CA VAL A 149 -10.63 4.29 -3.16
C VAL A 149 -11.12 3.55 -4.41
N ASN A 150 -12.30 2.94 -4.36
CA ASN A 150 -12.89 2.26 -5.51
C ASN A 150 -13.21 3.23 -6.65
N GLU A 151 -13.77 4.41 -6.37
CA GLU A 151 -14.01 5.45 -7.37
C GLU A 151 -12.72 5.93 -8.04
N ILE A 152 -11.65 6.13 -7.27
CA ILE A 152 -10.33 6.51 -7.80
C ILE A 152 -9.79 5.43 -8.73
N ILE A 153 -9.86 4.15 -8.36
CA ILE A 153 -9.38 3.03 -9.17
C ILE A 153 -10.18 2.96 -10.49
N ILE A 154 -11.51 2.97 -10.41
CA ILE A 154 -12.38 2.87 -11.58
C ILE A 154 -12.20 4.08 -12.51
N SER A 155 -12.10 5.31 -11.98
CA SER A 155 -11.90 6.51 -12.78
C SER A 155 -10.50 6.58 -13.40
N GLY A 156 -9.48 6.06 -12.71
CA GLY A 156 -8.10 5.96 -13.20
C GLY A 156 -7.97 5.00 -14.38
N GLU A 157 -8.71 3.91 -14.39
CA GLU A 157 -8.74 2.97 -15.50
C GLU A 157 -9.48 3.50 -16.74
N SER A 158 -10.44 4.41 -16.55
CA SER A 158 -11.33 4.88 -17.62
C SER A 158 -10.70 5.91 -18.55
N GLN A 159 -9.63 6.61 -18.17
CA GLN A 159 -9.14 7.76 -18.93
C GLN A 159 -8.13 7.45 -20.07
N PRO A 160 -7.20 6.52 -19.95
CA PRO A 160 -6.24 6.25 -21.02
C PRO A 160 -6.71 5.22 -22.04
N ALA A 161 -7.47 4.20 -21.62
CA ALA A 161 -7.98 3.16 -22.51
C ALA A 161 -8.92 3.71 -23.59
N LEU A 162 -9.78 4.68 -23.24
CA LEU A 162 -10.67 5.35 -24.20
C LEU A 162 -9.92 6.19 -25.26
N LYS A 163 -8.80 6.79 -24.94
CA LYS A 163 -7.99 7.53 -25.91
C LYS A 163 -7.33 6.61 -26.94
N PHE A 164 -6.84 5.46 -26.54
CA PHE A 164 -6.22 4.49 -27.45
C PHE A 164 -7.24 3.80 -28.37
N TYR A 165 -8.43 3.49 -27.87
CA TYR A 165 -9.47 2.85 -28.69
C TYR A 165 -10.10 3.79 -29.72
N VAL A 166 -10.21 5.09 -29.44
CA VAL A 166 -10.76 6.06 -30.39
C VAL A 166 -9.77 6.36 -31.53
N ASP A 167 -8.46 6.39 -31.26
CA ASP A 167 -7.45 6.67 -32.29
C ASP A 167 -7.15 5.48 -33.22
N GLN A 168 -7.48 4.25 -32.83
CA GLN A 168 -7.26 3.06 -33.70
C GLN A 168 -8.44 2.75 -34.64
N ASN A 169 -9.62 3.35 -34.44
CA ASN A 169 -10.79 3.10 -35.25
C ASN A 169 -11.09 4.17 -36.33
N TYR A 170 -10.19 5.14 -36.54
CA TYR A 170 -10.33 6.20 -37.53
C TYR A 170 -9.01 6.44 -38.32
N SER A 171 -8.53 5.39 -38.99
CA SER A 171 -7.56 5.53 -40.08
C SER A 171 -7.84 4.49 -41.17
#